data_df4d0549648270bcac0a838701a4788b
#
_entry.id   df4d0549648270bcac0a838701a4788b
#
_cell.length_a   1.000
_cell.length_b   1.000
_cell.length_c   1.000
_cell.angle_alpha   90.00
_cell.angle_beta   90.00
_cell.angle_gamma   90.00
#
_symmetry.space_group_name_H-M   'P 1'
#
loop_
_entity.id
_entity.type
_entity.pdbx_description
1 polymer ?
#
loop_
_entity_poly.entity_id
_entity_poly.type
_entity_poly.pdbx_seq_one_letter_code
_entity_poly.pdbx_strand_id
1 'polypeptide(L)'
;RNKIDYDRLFSYEKYTLLSRRQRNLQLLYIDSLTSVYNRRYYDEHFKGADDIQAIVVIDVDDFKHINDNHGHDVGDIVLQGIAQTVLSCVRKTDAVIRYGGDEFIIIFYSIPADIFEKKLERIRRSVYDLIIDDHPGLHMSVSIGGAYGTGTTKELFKAADNMMYQSKVTKNQVTICFLDQKKDSTDNT
;
A
#
# COMPACT_ATOMS: atom_id res chain seq x y z
N ARG A 1 -43.87 -8.17 -36.81
CA ARG A 1 -42.50 -8.79 -36.75
C ARG A 1 -41.61 -7.79 -36.02
N ASN A 2 -41.31 -8.04 -34.73
CA ASN A 2 -40.40 -7.24 -33.93
C ASN A 2 -38.99 -7.43 -34.49
N LYS A 3 -38.43 -6.37 -35.07
CA LYS A 3 -37.06 -6.35 -35.53
C LYS A 3 -36.17 -6.33 -34.28
N ILE A 4 -35.35 -7.37 -34.08
CA ILE A 4 -34.41 -7.46 -32.99
C ILE A 4 -33.36 -6.38 -33.23
N ASP A 5 -33.21 -5.46 -32.27
CA ASP A 5 -32.20 -4.39 -32.30
C ASP A 5 -30.86 -5.01 -31.86
N TYR A 6 -30.10 -5.47 -32.82
CA TYR A 6 -28.80 -6.12 -32.62
C TYR A 6 -27.78 -5.15 -31.98
N ASP A 7 -27.84 -3.85 -32.29
CA ASP A 7 -26.92 -2.86 -31.75
C ASP A 7 -27.12 -2.69 -30.22
N ARG A 8 -28.36 -2.77 -29.78
CA ARG A 8 -28.71 -2.73 -28.36
C ARG A 8 -28.31 -3.99 -27.60
N LEU A 9 -28.42 -5.17 -28.25
CA LEU A 9 -27.95 -6.44 -27.69
C LEU A 9 -26.42 -6.47 -27.56
N PHE A 10 -25.69 -6.05 -28.60
CA PHE A 10 -24.23 -5.98 -28.60
C PHE A 10 -23.70 -5.00 -27.55
N SER A 11 -24.35 -3.84 -27.35
CA SER A 11 -23.95 -2.90 -26.30
C SER A 11 -24.18 -3.49 -24.90
N TYR A 12 -25.29 -4.17 -24.67
CA TYR A 12 -25.59 -4.81 -23.38
C TYR A 12 -24.63 -5.96 -23.05
N GLU A 13 -24.30 -6.80 -24.02
CA GLU A 13 -23.30 -7.87 -23.83
C GLU A 13 -21.91 -7.31 -23.55
N LYS A 14 -21.49 -6.25 -24.25
CA LYS A 14 -20.23 -5.56 -24.01
C LYS A 14 -20.17 -4.97 -22.59
N TYR A 15 -21.23 -4.32 -22.11
CA TYR A 15 -21.32 -3.82 -20.73
C TYR A 15 -21.28 -4.94 -19.70
N THR A 16 -21.96 -6.06 -19.97
CA THR A 16 -21.97 -7.22 -19.08
C THR A 16 -20.61 -7.91 -19.01
N LEU A 17 -19.89 -8.02 -20.13
CA LEU A 17 -18.55 -8.56 -20.18
C LEU A 17 -17.53 -7.67 -19.47
N LEU A 18 -17.62 -6.33 -19.66
CA LEU A 18 -16.76 -5.35 -18.97
C LEU A 18 -16.99 -5.38 -17.45
N SER A 19 -18.25 -5.45 -17.00
CA SER A 19 -18.56 -5.53 -15.58
C SER A 19 -18.11 -6.86 -14.94
N ARG A 20 -18.23 -7.97 -15.67
CA ARG A 20 -17.66 -9.27 -15.23
C ARG A 20 -16.14 -9.23 -15.14
N ARG A 21 -15.46 -8.63 -16.14
CA ARG A 21 -14.01 -8.48 -16.13
C ARG A 21 -13.53 -7.62 -14.97
N GLN A 22 -14.17 -6.49 -14.72
CA GLN A 22 -13.88 -5.63 -13.58
C GLN A 22 -14.07 -6.36 -12.25
N ARG A 23 -15.17 -7.09 -12.09
CA ARG A 23 -15.43 -7.89 -10.89
C ARG A 23 -14.39 -8.99 -10.69
N ASN A 24 -13.99 -9.67 -11.75
CA ASN A 24 -12.95 -10.70 -11.69
C ASN A 24 -11.59 -10.10 -11.31
N LEU A 25 -11.24 -8.91 -11.83
CA LEU A 25 -10.01 -8.21 -11.46
C LEU A 25 -10.03 -7.77 -9.98
N GLN A 26 -11.19 -7.29 -9.48
CA GLN A 26 -11.34 -6.98 -8.06
C GLN A 26 -11.14 -8.23 -7.20
N LEU A 27 -11.75 -9.37 -7.54
CA LEU A 27 -11.60 -10.62 -6.81
C LEU A 27 -10.15 -11.15 -6.83
N LEU A 28 -9.39 -10.85 -7.89
CA LEU A 28 -7.99 -11.29 -8.03
C LEU A 28 -7.01 -10.44 -7.24
N TYR A 29 -7.22 -9.11 -7.18
CA TYR A 29 -6.20 -8.16 -6.79
C TYR A 29 -6.54 -7.32 -5.56
N ILE A 30 -7.79 -7.38 -5.07
CA ILE A 30 -8.20 -6.63 -3.88
C ILE A 30 -8.17 -7.55 -2.65
N ASP A 31 -7.61 -7.05 -1.55
CA ASP A 31 -7.70 -7.70 -0.26
C ASP A 31 -9.13 -7.60 0.29
N SER A 32 -9.74 -8.73 0.61
CA SER A 32 -11.14 -8.82 1.02
C SER A 32 -11.45 -8.14 2.34
N LEU A 33 -10.46 -8.02 3.24
CA LEU A 33 -10.64 -7.38 4.53
C LEU A 33 -10.50 -5.86 4.43
N THR A 34 -9.44 -5.39 3.79
CA THR A 34 -9.03 -3.98 3.85
C THR A 34 -9.39 -3.16 2.62
N SER A 35 -9.83 -3.83 1.54
CA SER A 35 -10.18 -3.20 0.25
C SER A 35 -9.03 -2.47 -0.46
N VAL A 36 -7.80 -2.61 -0.01
CA VAL A 36 -6.59 -2.21 -0.74
C VAL A 36 -6.14 -3.35 -1.67
N TYR A 37 -5.10 -3.13 -2.47
CA TYR A 37 -4.54 -4.21 -3.26
C TYR A 37 -3.96 -5.31 -2.37
N ASN A 38 -3.96 -6.55 -2.86
CA ASN A 38 -3.36 -7.68 -2.18
C ASN A 38 -1.93 -7.94 -2.68
N ARG A 39 -1.21 -8.86 -2.02
CA ARG A 39 0.15 -9.27 -2.37
C ARG A 39 0.29 -9.73 -3.81
N ARG A 40 -0.73 -10.42 -4.35
CA ARG A 40 -0.72 -10.89 -5.74
C ARG A 40 -0.60 -9.73 -6.73
N TYR A 41 -1.30 -8.63 -6.46
CA TYR A 41 -1.18 -7.42 -7.27
C TYR A 41 0.25 -6.89 -7.30
N TYR A 42 0.94 -6.86 -6.14
CA TYR A 42 2.34 -6.48 -6.07
C TYR A 42 3.23 -7.42 -6.89
N ASP A 43 3.09 -8.74 -6.71
CA ASP A 43 3.93 -9.74 -7.37
C ASP A 43 3.79 -9.69 -8.90
N GLU A 44 2.59 -9.40 -9.43
CA GLU A 44 2.32 -9.40 -10.87
C GLU A 44 2.58 -8.04 -11.55
N HIS A 45 2.51 -6.90 -10.83
CA HIS A 45 2.58 -5.57 -11.44
C HIS A 45 3.84 -4.79 -11.07
N PHE A 46 4.44 -5.06 -9.92
CA PHE A 46 5.57 -4.26 -9.42
C PHE A 46 6.88 -5.02 -9.30
N LYS A 47 6.84 -6.33 -9.13
CA LYS A 47 8.04 -7.14 -9.02
C LYS A 47 8.81 -7.14 -10.35
N GLY A 48 9.80 -6.24 -10.49
CA GLY A 48 10.60 -6.07 -11.70
C GLY A 48 10.22 -4.83 -12.52
N ALA A 49 9.34 -3.95 -12.02
CA ALA A 49 9.12 -2.64 -12.60
C ALA A 49 10.31 -1.72 -12.30
N ASP A 50 10.67 -0.85 -13.26
CA ASP A 50 11.82 0.07 -13.17
C ASP A 50 11.39 1.54 -13.11
N ASP A 51 10.09 1.84 -13.20
CA ASP A 51 9.51 3.19 -13.25
C ASP A 51 8.97 3.68 -11.89
N ILE A 52 9.40 3.03 -10.81
CA ILE A 52 8.98 3.38 -9.44
C ILE A 52 10.00 4.32 -8.82
N GLN A 53 9.51 5.42 -8.22
CA GLN A 53 10.37 6.40 -7.58
C GLN A 53 10.57 6.16 -6.09
N ALA A 54 9.56 5.63 -5.41
CA ALA A 54 9.67 5.34 -3.98
C ALA A 54 8.80 4.16 -3.56
N ILE A 55 9.28 3.41 -2.58
CA ILE A 55 8.55 2.34 -1.90
C ILE A 55 8.55 2.62 -0.41
N VAL A 56 7.41 2.33 0.22
CA VAL A 56 7.23 2.40 1.67
C VAL A 56 6.76 1.04 2.18
N VAL A 57 7.37 0.57 3.25
CA VAL A 57 6.91 -0.60 4.01
C VAL A 57 6.38 -0.12 5.35
N ILE A 58 5.20 -0.55 5.71
CA ILE A 58 4.50 -0.21 6.96
C ILE A 58 4.18 -1.51 7.68
N ASP A 59 4.44 -1.54 8.97
CA ASP A 59 4.09 -2.65 9.84
C ASP A 59 3.36 -2.12 11.08
N VAL A 60 2.27 -2.79 11.47
CA VAL A 60 1.48 -2.39 12.64
C VAL A 60 2.19 -2.82 13.91
N ASP A 61 2.47 -1.85 14.78
CA ASP A 61 3.15 -2.13 16.04
C ASP A 61 2.27 -2.94 16.97
N ASP A 62 2.85 -3.97 17.57
CA ASP A 62 2.19 -4.84 18.57
C ASP A 62 0.86 -5.46 18.11
N PHE A 63 0.68 -5.67 16.80
CA PHE A 63 -0.59 -6.19 16.27
C PHE A 63 -0.99 -7.53 16.89
N LYS A 64 -0.02 -8.42 17.14
CA LYS A 64 -0.29 -9.67 17.85
C LYS A 64 -0.88 -9.40 19.26
N HIS A 65 -0.35 -8.41 19.98
CA HIS A 65 -0.86 -8.04 21.30
C HIS A 65 -2.29 -7.50 21.26
N ILE A 66 -2.63 -6.76 20.19
CA ILE A 66 -4.01 -6.32 19.96
C ILE A 66 -4.93 -7.53 19.81
N ASN A 67 -4.56 -8.49 18.95
CA ASN A 67 -5.33 -9.72 18.76
C ASN A 67 -5.46 -10.54 20.06
N ASP A 68 -4.36 -10.71 20.78
CA ASP A 68 -4.33 -11.53 22.00
C ASP A 68 -5.21 -10.94 23.11
N ASN A 69 -5.33 -9.59 23.20
CA ASN A 69 -6.12 -8.92 24.24
C ASN A 69 -7.56 -8.60 23.85
N HIS A 70 -7.81 -8.33 22.56
CA HIS A 70 -9.12 -7.84 22.09
C HIS A 70 -9.82 -8.80 21.12
N GLY A 71 -9.13 -9.87 20.68
CA GLY A 71 -9.63 -10.82 19.71
C GLY A 71 -9.35 -10.41 18.26
N HIS A 72 -9.44 -11.40 17.37
CA HIS A 72 -9.16 -11.20 15.94
C HIS A 72 -10.15 -10.25 15.25
N ASP A 73 -11.40 -10.22 15.67
CA ASP A 73 -12.41 -9.31 15.10
C ASP A 73 -12.02 -7.84 15.31
N VAL A 74 -11.46 -7.50 16.49
CA VAL A 74 -10.94 -6.16 16.75
C VAL A 74 -9.67 -5.90 15.94
N GLY A 75 -8.79 -6.88 15.81
CA GLY A 75 -7.63 -6.79 14.94
C GLY A 75 -8.00 -6.51 13.49
N ASP A 76 -9.06 -7.14 12.99
CA ASP A 76 -9.59 -6.90 11.64
C ASP A 76 -10.11 -5.46 11.47
N ILE A 77 -10.83 -4.93 12.46
CA ILE A 77 -11.29 -3.53 12.47
C ILE A 77 -10.10 -2.57 12.48
N VAL A 78 -9.06 -2.86 13.25
CA VAL A 78 -7.81 -2.07 13.27
C VAL A 78 -7.15 -2.05 11.90
N LEU A 79 -7.00 -3.20 11.24
CA LEU A 79 -6.41 -3.28 9.90
C LEU A 79 -7.23 -2.51 8.87
N GLN A 80 -8.55 -2.59 8.93
CA GLN A 80 -9.45 -1.81 8.07
C GLN A 80 -9.26 -0.31 8.30
N GLY A 81 -9.24 0.13 9.56
CA GLY A 81 -9.05 1.53 9.93
C GLY A 81 -7.70 2.08 9.45
N ILE A 82 -6.62 1.32 9.64
CA ILE A 82 -5.28 1.69 9.17
C ILE A 82 -5.26 1.79 7.63
N ALA A 83 -5.80 0.80 6.91
CA ALA A 83 -5.84 0.81 5.45
C ALA A 83 -6.58 2.04 4.90
N GLN A 84 -7.74 2.38 5.46
CA GLN A 84 -8.52 3.56 5.07
C GLN A 84 -7.77 4.86 5.39
N THR A 85 -7.09 4.92 6.53
CA THR A 85 -6.26 6.06 6.92
C THR A 85 -5.12 6.26 5.93
N VAL A 86 -4.40 5.19 5.58
CA VAL A 86 -3.32 5.23 4.57
C VAL A 86 -3.86 5.69 3.22
N LEU A 87 -4.98 5.11 2.74
CA LEU A 87 -5.62 5.50 1.48
C LEU A 87 -5.99 6.99 1.46
N SER A 88 -6.44 7.56 2.57
CA SER A 88 -6.78 8.98 2.67
C SER A 88 -5.57 9.91 2.55
N CYS A 89 -4.37 9.39 2.82
CA CYS A 89 -3.11 10.14 2.78
C CYS A 89 -2.40 10.09 1.43
N VAL A 90 -2.79 9.22 0.52
CA VAL A 90 -2.15 9.02 -0.80
C VAL A 90 -3.06 9.41 -1.95
N ARG A 91 -2.50 9.54 -3.16
CA ARG A 91 -3.26 9.83 -4.37
C ARG A 91 -3.86 8.55 -4.95
N LYS A 92 -4.89 8.68 -5.79
CA LYS A 92 -5.47 7.55 -6.53
C LYS A 92 -4.49 6.86 -7.50
N THR A 93 -3.42 7.56 -7.87
CA THR A 93 -2.34 7.04 -8.72
C THR A 93 -1.31 6.24 -7.93
N ASP A 94 -1.28 6.39 -6.62
CA ASP A 94 -0.37 5.65 -5.74
C ASP A 94 -1.03 4.30 -5.40
N ALA A 95 -0.25 3.24 -5.30
CA ALA A 95 -0.79 1.93 -4.95
C ALA A 95 -0.58 1.63 -3.46
N VAL A 96 -1.65 1.25 -2.76
CA VAL A 96 -1.60 0.75 -1.39
C VAL A 96 -1.91 -0.74 -1.43
N ILE A 97 -1.05 -1.54 -0.84
CA ILE A 97 -1.06 -2.99 -0.92
C ILE A 97 -0.98 -3.56 0.49
N ARG A 98 -1.84 -4.51 0.83
CA ARG A 98 -1.65 -5.36 2.00
C ARG A 98 -0.76 -6.53 1.60
N TYR A 99 0.48 -6.51 2.10
CA TYR A 99 1.52 -7.47 1.68
C TYR A 99 1.57 -8.71 2.57
N GLY A 100 1.31 -8.54 3.86
CA GLY A 100 1.27 -9.58 4.89
C GLY A 100 0.05 -9.43 5.79
N GLY A 101 0.04 -10.10 6.92
CA GLY A 101 -1.04 -10.04 7.92
C GLY A 101 -1.29 -8.60 8.41
N ASP A 102 -0.23 -7.95 8.88
CA ASP A 102 -0.18 -6.61 9.45
C ASP A 102 0.79 -5.68 8.71
N GLU A 103 1.25 -6.10 7.51
CA GLU A 103 2.18 -5.36 6.68
C GLU A 103 1.50 -4.73 5.48
N PHE A 104 1.80 -3.44 5.22
CA PHE A 104 1.33 -2.71 4.05
C PHE A 104 2.52 -2.14 3.27
N ILE A 105 2.33 -2.02 1.95
CA ILE A 105 3.29 -1.38 1.04
C ILE A 105 2.59 -0.22 0.34
N ILE A 106 3.32 0.89 0.14
CA ILE A 106 2.88 1.97 -0.73
C ILE A 106 3.90 2.13 -1.86
N ILE A 107 3.40 2.21 -3.08
CA ILE A 107 4.20 2.44 -4.28
C ILE A 107 3.90 3.84 -4.81
N PHE A 108 4.96 4.64 -5.00
CA PHE A 108 4.90 5.96 -5.61
C PHE A 108 5.64 5.95 -6.95
N TYR A 109 4.93 6.24 -8.04
CA TYR A 109 5.52 6.39 -9.37
C TYR A 109 6.23 7.74 -9.53
N SER A 110 5.68 8.80 -8.93
CA SER A 110 6.25 10.14 -8.97
C SER A 110 5.81 10.94 -7.75
N ILE A 111 6.80 11.35 -6.95
CA ILE A 111 6.58 12.18 -5.78
C ILE A 111 7.84 13.02 -5.52
N PRO A 112 7.74 14.35 -5.23
CA PRO A 112 8.88 15.12 -4.79
C PRO A 112 9.42 14.63 -3.43
N ALA A 113 10.74 14.64 -3.24
CA ALA A 113 11.39 14.09 -2.05
C ALA A 113 10.90 14.74 -0.75
N ASP A 114 10.75 16.06 -0.72
CA ASP A 114 10.26 16.80 0.45
C ASP A 114 8.78 16.48 0.77
N ILE A 115 7.98 16.16 -0.26
CA ILE A 115 6.59 15.73 -0.09
C ILE A 115 6.53 14.28 0.39
N PHE A 116 7.47 13.44 -0.04
CA PHE A 116 7.56 12.05 0.39
C PHE A 116 7.77 11.95 1.90
N GLU A 117 8.76 12.66 2.46
CA GLU A 117 9.01 12.67 3.91
C GLU A 117 7.79 13.16 4.71
N LYS A 118 7.21 14.30 4.31
CA LYS A 118 6.01 14.87 4.95
C LYS A 118 4.81 13.92 4.91
N LYS A 119 4.68 13.18 3.79
CA LYS A 119 3.59 12.23 3.59
C LYS A 119 3.70 11.03 4.53
N LEU A 120 4.90 10.47 4.69
CA LEU A 120 5.13 9.35 5.60
C LEU A 120 4.85 9.76 7.06
N GLU A 121 5.34 10.92 7.47
CA GLU A 121 5.06 11.44 8.81
C GLU A 121 3.58 11.74 9.03
N ARG A 122 2.88 12.23 8.00
CA ARG A 122 1.42 12.41 8.06
C ARG A 122 0.71 11.07 8.24
N ILE A 123 1.10 10.02 7.49
CA ILE A 123 0.51 8.69 7.62
C ILE A 123 0.70 8.19 9.06
N ARG A 124 1.93 8.24 9.59
CA ARG A 124 2.24 7.82 10.95
C ARG A 124 1.35 8.50 11.99
N ARG A 125 1.24 9.84 11.93
CA ARG A 125 0.41 10.63 12.85
C ARG A 125 -1.06 10.29 12.70
N SER A 126 -1.56 10.21 11.46
CA SER A 126 -2.97 9.90 11.22
C SER A 126 -3.36 8.52 11.73
N VAL A 127 -2.45 7.53 11.68
CA VAL A 127 -2.70 6.21 12.29
C VAL A 127 -2.64 6.30 13.82
N TYR A 128 -1.68 7.04 14.38
CA TYR A 128 -1.58 7.22 15.82
C TYR A 128 -2.79 7.92 16.44
N ASP A 129 -3.38 8.86 15.71
CA ASP A 129 -4.56 9.63 16.11
C ASP A 129 -5.89 8.91 15.74
N LEU A 130 -5.82 7.73 15.12
CA LEU A 130 -7.00 6.97 14.73
C LEU A 130 -7.75 6.45 15.96
N ILE A 131 -9.04 6.73 16.01
CA ILE A 131 -9.96 6.25 17.06
C ILE A 131 -10.86 5.18 16.45
N ILE A 132 -10.98 4.06 17.12
CA ILE A 132 -11.96 3.01 16.78
C ILE A 132 -13.20 3.24 17.64
N ASP A 133 -14.34 3.52 17.05
CA ASP A 133 -15.56 4.00 17.72
C ASP A 133 -15.98 3.12 18.90
N ASP A 134 -15.99 1.80 18.72
CA ASP A 134 -16.38 0.86 19.78
C ASP A 134 -15.24 0.55 20.78
N HIS A 135 -14.02 1.04 20.52
CA HIS A 135 -12.81 0.82 21.30
C HIS A 135 -11.98 2.10 21.50
N PRO A 136 -12.55 3.17 22.12
CA PRO A 136 -11.90 4.49 22.17
C PRO A 136 -10.60 4.52 22.98
N GLY A 137 -10.34 3.50 23.80
CA GLY A 137 -9.10 3.34 24.57
C GLY A 137 -8.02 2.52 23.83
N LEU A 138 -8.31 2.01 22.64
CA LEU A 138 -7.35 1.25 21.87
C LEU A 138 -6.43 2.20 21.11
N HIS A 139 -5.15 2.20 21.48
CA HIS A 139 -4.10 2.95 20.80
C HIS A 139 -3.33 2.03 19.87
N MET A 140 -3.10 2.48 18.65
CA MET A 140 -2.31 1.77 17.67
C MET A 140 -1.25 2.68 17.07
N SER A 141 -0.14 2.11 16.64
CA SER A 141 0.90 2.81 15.93
C SER A 141 1.46 1.94 14.81
N VAL A 142 2.25 2.55 13.96
CA VAL A 142 2.92 1.88 12.85
C VAL A 142 4.40 2.26 12.80
N SER A 143 5.22 1.30 12.45
CA SER A 143 6.61 1.49 12.06
C SER A 143 6.70 1.58 10.55
N ILE A 144 7.29 2.66 10.05
CA ILE A 144 7.32 2.99 8.62
C ILE A 144 8.76 3.07 8.15
N GLY A 145 9.07 2.34 7.09
CA GLY A 145 10.33 2.46 6.34
C GLY A 145 10.08 2.97 4.94
N GLY A 146 10.82 3.99 4.52
CA GLY A 146 10.74 4.56 3.19
C GLY A 146 12.07 4.44 2.43
N ALA A 147 12.02 4.09 1.15
CA ALA A 147 13.14 4.18 0.23
C ALA A 147 12.74 5.04 -0.96
N TYR A 148 13.56 6.04 -1.26
CA TYR A 148 13.33 7.00 -2.33
C TYR A 148 14.56 7.09 -3.23
N GLY A 149 14.37 7.16 -4.54
CA GLY A 149 15.46 7.37 -5.48
C GLY A 149 15.38 6.45 -6.69
N THR A 150 16.53 6.19 -7.30
CA THR A 150 16.65 5.36 -8.49
C THR A 150 17.12 3.96 -8.12
N GLY A 151 16.46 2.96 -8.69
CA GLY A 151 16.77 1.56 -8.47
C GLY A 151 15.67 0.66 -8.98
N THR A 152 15.92 -0.61 -9.01
CA THR A 152 14.87 -1.60 -9.27
C THR A 152 13.88 -1.66 -8.11
N THR A 153 12.65 -2.05 -8.37
CA THR A 153 11.64 -2.29 -7.33
C THR A 153 12.16 -3.17 -6.22
N LYS A 154 12.98 -4.18 -6.56
CA LYS A 154 13.59 -5.08 -5.57
C LYS A 154 14.59 -4.38 -4.65
N GLU A 155 15.41 -3.47 -5.19
CA GLU A 155 16.37 -2.68 -4.40
C GLU A 155 15.65 -1.70 -3.47
N LEU A 156 14.67 -0.96 -4.01
CA LEU A 156 13.83 -0.04 -3.24
C LEU A 156 13.05 -0.77 -2.14
N PHE A 157 12.45 -1.91 -2.45
CA PHE A 157 11.72 -2.71 -1.45
C PHE A 157 12.65 -3.16 -0.31
N LYS A 158 13.81 -3.73 -0.65
CA LYS A 158 14.78 -4.19 0.37
C LYS A 158 15.27 -3.04 1.24
N ALA A 159 15.49 -1.87 0.66
CA ALA A 159 15.91 -0.68 1.40
C ALA A 159 14.79 -0.19 2.32
N ALA A 160 13.54 -0.09 1.84
CA ALA A 160 12.39 0.30 2.65
C ALA A 160 12.12 -0.68 3.80
N ASP A 161 12.22 -1.98 3.56
CA ASP A 161 12.08 -3.02 4.58
C ASP A 161 13.12 -2.88 5.69
N ASN A 162 14.39 -2.65 5.33
CA ASN A 162 15.45 -2.37 6.30
C ASN A 162 15.16 -1.11 7.14
N MET A 163 14.62 -0.07 6.53
CA MET A 163 14.24 1.17 7.25
C MET A 163 13.05 0.92 8.19
N MET A 164 12.07 0.14 7.77
CA MET A 164 10.94 -0.26 8.61
C MET A 164 11.42 -1.06 9.83
N TYR A 165 12.35 -2.00 9.64
CA TYR A 165 12.94 -2.75 10.75
C TYR A 165 13.66 -1.85 11.75
N GLN A 166 14.35 -0.78 11.31
CA GLN A 166 14.94 0.22 12.21
C GLN A 166 13.85 0.99 12.97
N SER A 167 12.76 1.38 12.31
CA SER A 167 11.63 2.06 12.95
C SER A 167 10.97 1.18 14.03
N LYS A 168 10.94 -0.13 13.84
CA LYS A 168 10.38 -1.09 14.82
C LYS A 168 11.12 -1.12 16.16
N VAL A 169 12.39 -0.70 16.21
CA VAL A 169 13.17 -0.65 17.46
C VAL A 169 12.55 0.32 18.47
N THR A 170 12.09 1.47 17.98
CA THR A 170 11.46 2.51 18.81
C THR A 170 9.94 2.53 18.72
N LYS A 171 9.38 1.90 17.66
CA LYS A 171 7.96 1.93 17.28
C LYS A 171 7.45 3.34 17.00
N ASN A 172 6.27 3.44 16.39
CA ASN A 172 5.64 4.73 16.08
C ASN A 172 6.62 5.72 15.42
N GLN A 173 7.38 5.26 14.43
CA GLN A 173 8.48 6.02 13.81
C GLN A 173 8.51 5.85 12.30
N VAL A 174 9.06 6.86 11.63
CA VAL A 174 9.41 6.85 10.20
C VAL A 174 10.92 6.88 10.07
N THR A 175 11.48 5.97 9.28
CA THR A 175 12.88 5.98 8.86
C THR A 175 12.95 5.94 7.33
N ILE A 176 13.76 6.81 6.73
CA ILE A 176 13.85 6.95 5.27
C ILE A 176 15.31 6.84 4.85
N CYS A 177 15.53 6.20 3.70
CA CYS A 177 16.80 6.26 2.99
C CYS A 177 16.60 6.77 1.55
N PHE A 178 17.63 7.41 1.04
CA PHE A 178 17.70 7.89 -0.34
C PHE A 178 18.73 7.07 -1.10
N LEU A 179 18.30 6.49 -2.23
CA LEU A 179 19.17 5.74 -3.12
C LEU A 179 19.66 6.67 -4.22
N ASP A 180 20.95 6.91 -4.27
CA ASP A 180 21.57 7.73 -5.29
C ASP A 180 21.53 7.05 -6.67
N GLN A 181 21.44 7.86 -7.73
CA GLN A 181 21.70 7.38 -9.09
C GLN A 181 23.08 6.73 -9.13
N LYS A 182 23.16 5.48 -9.57
CA LYS A 182 24.44 4.90 -10.00
C LYS A 182 25.00 5.85 -11.06
N LYS A 183 26.07 6.57 -10.74
CA LYS A 183 26.91 7.21 -11.76
C LYS A 183 27.39 6.07 -12.63
N ASP A 184 26.89 6.00 -13.85
CA ASP A 184 27.52 5.19 -14.89
C ASP A 184 28.95 5.66 -14.99
N SER A 185 29.87 4.88 -14.46
CA SER A 185 31.31 5.04 -14.66
C SER A 185 31.63 4.59 -16.09
N THR A 186 31.22 5.42 -17.08
CA THR A 186 31.79 5.42 -18.41
C THR A 186 32.81 6.55 -18.47
N ASP A 187 33.94 6.35 -17.80
CA ASP A 187 35.20 6.94 -18.17
C ASP A 187 36.11 5.79 -18.59
N ASN A 188 36.00 5.42 -19.85
CA ASN A 188 37.05 4.76 -20.59
C ASN A 188 37.60 5.76 -21.61
N THR A 189 38.71 6.35 -21.25
CA THR A 189 39.67 6.86 -22.22
C THR A 189 40.77 5.83 -22.39
#